data_47d86060e23b871297a7c4a39afb4fd1
#
_entry.id   47d86060e23b871297a7c4a39afb4fd1
#
_cell.length_a   1.000
_cell.length_b   1.000
_cell.length_c   1.000
_cell.angle_alpha   90.00
_cell.angle_beta   90.00
_cell.angle_gamma   90.00
#
_symmetry.space_group_name_H-M   'P 1'
#
loop_
_entity.id
_entity.type
_entity.pdbx_description
1 polymer ?
#
loop_
_entity_poly.entity_id
_entity_poly.type
_entity_poly.pdbx_seq_one_letter_code
_entity_poly.pdbx_strand_id
1 'polypeptide(L)'
;MAVEAFQPRDNHKRFIHKNIIAMEKGYVHGSKMIVFLRTKPLGHCTSCEIQDQAETKSRSLKVLPDYNDTEQTDEDLKAGAGEDTSTDGLWDEKSVSKRSVSISTDCLVCKDEKGATYDELLEAMDSGEPVKLKYAYAGEEAKKYRVGLFVITSLQRNDPADDDSTYSASFENTGRVRTKTVSNV
;
A
#
# COMPACT_ATOMS: atom_id res chain seq x y z
N MET A 1 14.99 -14.67 -77.59
CA MET A 1 15.81 -14.74 -76.34
C MET A 1 15.22 -13.78 -75.36
N ALA A 2 14.46 -14.33 -74.42
CA ALA A 2 13.82 -13.54 -73.33
C ALA A 2 14.76 -13.51 -72.15
N VAL A 3 15.08 -12.32 -71.66
CA VAL A 3 15.87 -12.11 -70.44
C VAL A 3 14.90 -11.97 -69.27
N GLU A 4 14.88 -12.95 -68.40
CA GLU A 4 14.12 -12.93 -67.14
C GLU A 4 14.75 -11.93 -66.19
N ALA A 5 13.92 -10.97 -65.76
CA ALA A 5 14.28 -10.00 -64.75
C ALA A 5 14.14 -10.65 -63.37
N PHE A 6 15.24 -10.72 -62.67
CA PHE A 6 15.31 -11.14 -61.25
C PHE A 6 14.71 -10.08 -60.34
N GLN A 7 13.61 -10.39 -59.66
CA GLN A 7 13.02 -9.54 -58.63
C GLN A 7 13.65 -9.86 -57.25
N PRO A 8 14.14 -8.86 -56.52
CA PRO A 8 14.61 -9.07 -55.14
C PRO A 8 13.45 -9.25 -54.18
N ARG A 9 13.56 -10.30 -53.38
CA ARG A 9 12.63 -10.61 -52.28
C ARG A 9 12.69 -9.54 -51.20
N ASP A 10 11.58 -8.85 -51.01
CA ASP A 10 11.37 -7.92 -49.91
C ASP A 10 11.48 -8.66 -48.57
N ASN A 11 12.56 -8.37 -47.85
CA ASN A 11 12.73 -8.73 -46.46
C ASN A 11 11.79 -7.87 -45.64
N HIS A 12 10.63 -8.41 -45.32
CA HIS A 12 9.74 -7.86 -44.31
C HIS A 12 10.48 -7.86 -42.96
N LYS A 13 11.12 -6.73 -42.66
CA LYS A 13 11.55 -6.39 -41.32
C LYS A 13 10.31 -6.39 -40.45
N ARG A 14 10.10 -7.47 -39.70
CA ARG A 14 9.18 -7.50 -38.59
C ARG A 14 9.65 -6.43 -37.58
N PHE A 15 9.06 -5.26 -37.66
CA PHE A 15 9.11 -4.28 -36.60
C PHE A 15 8.39 -4.89 -35.42
N ILE A 16 9.18 -5.45 -34.52
CA ILE A 16 8.72 -5.76 -33.15
C ILE A 16 8.42 -4.40 -32.54
N HIS A 17 7.17 -3.99 -32.58
CA HIS A 17 6.69 -2.89 -31.75
C HIS A 17 6.86 -3.37 -30.31
N LYS A 18 8.00 -3.00 -29.70
CA LYS A 18 8.07 -2.91 -28.27
C LYS A 18 7.03 -1.87 -27.87
N ASN A 19 5.87 -2.33 -27.46
CA ASN A 19 4.93 -1.52 -26.71
C ASN A 19 5.67 -1.10 -25.44
N ILE A 20 6.39 0.00 -25.52
CA ILE A 20 6.78 0.79 -24.37
C ILE A 20 5.44 1.34 -23.89
N ILE A 21 4.84 0.66 -22.93
CA ILE A 21 3.71 1.17 -22.17
C ILE A 21 4.26 2.42 -21.48
N ALA A 22 4.04 3.57 -22.12
CA ALA A 22 4.27 4.85 -21.50
C ALA A 22 3.36 4.86 -20.26
N MET A 23 3.95 4.85 -19.07
CA MET A 23 3.19 5.10 -17.84
C MET A 23 2.53 6.46 -18.04
N GLU A 24 1.22 6.48 -18.19
CA GLU A 24 0.47 7.72 -18.19
C GLU A 24 0.79 8.44 -16.88
N LYS A 25 1.54 9.52 -16.99
CA LYS A 25 1.79 10.44 -15.88
C LYS A 25 0.50 11.21 -15.66
N GLY A 26 -0.33 10.71 -14.75
CA GLY A 26 -1.62 11.32 -14.42
C GLY A 26 -1.98 11.13 -12.97
N TYR A 27 -2.93 11.92 -12.50
CA TYR A 27 -3.51 11.75 -11.18
C TYR A 27 -4.37 10.48 -11.13
N VAL A 28 -4.23 9.71 -10.06
CA VAL A 28 -5.09 8.55 -9.83
C VAL A 28 -6.43 9.02 -9.30
N HIS A 29 -7.50 8.69 -9.99
CA HIS A 29 -8.85 9.06 -9.56
C HIS A 29 -9.32 8.16 -8.40
N GLY A 30 -9.83 8.74 -7.32
CA GLY A 30 -10.24 8.02 -6.11
C GLY A 30 -11.31 6.95 -6.35
N SER A 31 -12.19 7.13 -7.35
CA SER A 31 -13.22 6.15 -7.72
C SER A 31 -12.68 4.80 -8.18
N LYS A 32 -11.37 4.71 -8.47
CA LYS A 32 -10.73 3.46 -8.86
C LYS A 32 -10.27 2.62 -7.66
N MET A 33 -10.34 3.14 -6.44
CA MET A 33 -10.01 2.37 -5.24
C MET A 33 -11.20 1.50 -4.83
N ILE A 34 -10.98 0.19 -4.75
CA ILE A 34 -12.02 -0.77 -4.38
C ILE A 34 -11.52 -1.61 -3.20
N VAL A 35 -12.36 -1.72 -2.19
CA VAL A 35 -12.14 -2.61 -1.04
C VAL A 35 -13.05 -3.83 -1.19
N PHE A 36 -12.49 -5.00 -0.96
CA PHE A 36 -13.18 -6.29 -1.02
C PHE A 36 -13.21 -6.92 0.36
N LEU A 37 -14.39 -7.30 0.80
CA LEU A 37 -14.59 -8.17 1.95
C LEU A 37 -14.57 -9.63 1.46
N ARG A 38 -13.54 -10.39 1.85
CA ARG A 38 -13.29 -11.73 1.33
C ARG A 38 -13.17 -11.74 -0.21
N THR A 39 -14.26 -12.02 -0.93
CA THR A 39 -14.32 -12.06 -2.41
C THR A 39 -15.29 -11.04 -3.00
N LYS A 40 -16.15 -10.46 -2.18
CA LYS A 40 -17.16 -9.49 -2.60
C LYS A 40 -16.63 -8.06 -2.46
N PRO A 41 -16.80 -7.17 -3.44
CA PRO A 41 -16.49 -5.77 -3.25
C PRO A 41 -17.42 -5.18 -2.19
N LEU A 42 -16.96 -4.23 -1.39
CA LEU A 42 -17.83 -3.38 -0.62
C LEU A 42 -18.65 -2.55 -1.61
N GLY A 43 -19.93 -2.82 -1.65
CA GLY A 43 -20.82 -2.21 -2.65
C GLY A 43 -21.00 -0.71 -2.42
N HIS A 44 -21.06 0.03 -3.53
CA HIS A 44 -21.43 1.45 -3.53
C HIS A 44 -20.69 2.34 -2.54
N CYS A 45 -19.37 2.13 -2.37
CA CYS A 45 -18.54 3.01 -1.56
C CYS A 45 -18.45 4.39 -2.20
N THR A 46 -18.78 5.40 -1.42
CA THR A 46 -18.66 6.82 -1.77
C THR A 46 -17.32 7.39 -1.36
N SER A 47 -16.72 6.83 -0.30
CA SER A 47 -15.44 7.24 0.24
C SER A 47 -14.66 6.03 0.74
N CYS A 48 -13.34 6.09 0.60
CA CYS A 48 -12.42 5.10 1.16
C CYS A 48 -11.14 5.80 1.58
N GLU A 49 -10.85 5.75 2.87
CA GLU A 49 -9.61 6.26 3.44
C GLU A 49 -8.75 5.10 3.94
N ILE A 50 -7.48 5.10 3.57
CA ILE A 50 -6.51 4.08 3.99
C ILE A 50 -5.35 4.80 4.66
N GLN A 51 -5.11 4.47 5.92
CA GLN A 51 -4.04 5.05 6.70
C GLN A 51 -3.02 3.98 7.08
N ASP A 52 -1.78 4.14 6.62
CA ASP A 52 -0.65 3.33 7.02
C ASP A 52 0.14 4.07 8.12
N GLN A 53 0.32 3.46 9.27
CA GLN A 53 1.05 4.04 10.40
C GLN A 53 2.23 3.16 10.79
N ALA A 54 3.29 3.81 11.27
CA ALA A 54 4.46 3.16 11.82
C ALA A 54 4.80 3.79 13.18
N GLU A 55 4.79 2.99 14.22
CA GLU A 55 5.34 3.39 15.52
C GLU A 55 6.86 3.25 15.48
N THR A 56 7.56 4.29 15.90
CA THR A 56 9.02 4.28 15.99
C THR A 56 9.46 4.19 17.45
N LYS A 57 10.55 3.48 17.67
CA LYS A 57 11.22 3.40 18.96
C LYS A 57 12.59 4.04 18.83
N SER A 58 12.83 5.07 19.62
CA SER A 58 14.13 5.72 19.70
C SER A 58 15.10 4.94 20.58
N ARG A 59 16.35 4.91 20.19
CA ARG A 59 17.46 4.39 20.99
C ARG A 59 18.56 5.43 20.97
N SER A 60 19.01 5.83 22.15
CA SER A 60 20.24 6.61 22.26
C SER A 60 21.42 5.68 21.98
N LEU A 61 22.20 6.02 20.98
CA LEU A 61 23.44 5.31 20.69
C LEU A 61 24.52 5.76 21.67
N LYS A 62 25.14 4.82 22.34
CA LYS A 62 26.43 5.08 22.98
C LYS A 62 27.49 4.86 21.91
N VAL A 63 28.20 5.91 21.58
CA VAL A 63 29.39 5.79 20.74
C VAL A 63 30.42 4.99 21.53
N LEU A 64 30.80 3.84 21.01
CA LEU A 64 31.93 3.10 21.54
C LEU A 64 33.19 3.87 21.13
N PRO A 65 34.05 4.25 22.06
CA PRO A 65 35.33 4.82 21.69
C PRO A 65 36.07 3.79 20.83
N ASP A 66 36.62 4.27 19.73
CA ASP A 66 37.44 3.40 18.85
C ASP A 66 38.76 3.13 19.58
N TYR A 67 38.83 1.96 20.22
CA TYR A 67 40.05 1.53 20.91
C TYR A 67 41.20 1.13 19.98
N ASN A 68 40.91 1.08 18.68
CA ASN A 68 41.92 0.70 17.70
C ASN A 68 42.66 1.91 17.09
N ASP A 69 42.24 3.12 17.42
CA ASP A 69 42.92 4.32 16.96
C ASP A 69 44.18 4.55 17.84
N THR A 70 45.25 3.85 17.49
CA THR A 70 46.55 3.96 18.16
C THR A 70 47.35 5.19 17.74
N GLU A 71 46.79 6.03 16.89
CA GLU A 71 47.46 7.20 16.32
C GLU A 71 46.81 8.56 16.71
N GLN A 72 45.90 8.60 17.67
CA GLN A 72 45.47 9.88 18.21
C GLN A 72 46.63 10.55 18.92
N THR A 73 47.14 11.60 18.32
CA THR A 73 48.18 12.41 18.94
C THR A 73 47.58 13.31 20.01
N ASP A 74 48.40 13.66 21.03
CA ASP A 74 47.97 14.63 22.08
C ASP A 74 47.46 15.96 21.50
N GLU A 75 47.80 16.29 20.28
CA GLU A 75 47.37 17.46 19.55
C GLU A 75 45.94 17.33 19.02
N ASP A 76 45.56 16.14 18.57
CA ASP A 76 44.20 15.83 18.13
C ASP A 76 43.21 15.88 19.30
N LEU A 77 43.63 15.42 20.46
CA LEU A 77 42.83 15.52 21.70
C LEU A 77 42.68 16.95 22.18
N LYS A 78 43.71 17.81 21.98
CA LYS A 78 43.68 19.23 22.36
C LYS A 78 42.96 20.10 21.35
N ALA A 79 42.95 19.73 20.08
CA ALA A 79 42.22 20.45 19.03
C ALA A 79 40.70 20.25 19.10
N GLY A 80 40.23 19.46 20.05
CA GLY A 80 38.83 19.08 20.08
C GLY A 80 38.46 18.25 18.85
N ALA A 81 39.41 17.43 18.41
CA ALA A 81 39.27 16.50 17.28
C ALA A 81 38.25 15.42 17.53
N GLY A 82 37.38 15.66 18.42
CA GLY A 82 36.11 14.98 18.42
C GLY A 82 35.14 15.77 17.58
N GLU A 83 35.45 16.00 16.34
CA GLU A 83 34.55 16.77 15.49
C GLU A 83 33.17 16.14 15.43
N ASP A 84 33.02 14.87 15.77
CA ASP A 84 31.71 14.21 15.66
C ASP A 84 31.35 13.30 16.84
N THR A 85 32.27 12.86 17.65
CA THR A 85 31.97 11.92 18.74
C THR A 85 31.13 12.52 19.87
N SER A 86 31.21 13.83 20.08
CA SER A 86 30.37 14.54 21.06
C SER A 86 28.94 14.81 20.56
N THR A 87 28.74 14.84 19.26
CA THR A 87 27.43 15.09 18.65
C THR A 87 26.67 13.80 18.33
N ASP A 88 27.37 12.71 18.07
CA ASP A 88 26.74 11.42 17.78
C ASP A 88 25.84 10.92 18.92
N GLY A 89 26.20 11.19 20.16
CA GLY A 89 25.38 10.89 21.33
C GLY A 89 24.13 11.75 21.48
N LEU A 90 24.00 12.86 20.72
CA LEU A 90 22.82 13.71 20.69
C LEU A 90 21.76 13.25 19.69
N TRP A 91 22.13 12.34 18.78
CA TRP A 91 21.22 11.82 17.77
C TRP A 91 20.61 10.52 18.23
N ASP A 92 19.28 10.42 18.07
CA ASP A 92 18.53 9.21 18.35
C ASP A 92 18.39 8.38 17.08
N GLU A 93 18.79 7.11 17.14
CA GLU A 93 18.43 6.15 16.11
C GLU A 93 16.97 5.75 16.27
N LYS A 94 16.17 5.91 15.22
CA LYS A 94 14.78 5.50 15.19
C LYS A 94 14.61 4.20 14.42
N SER A 95 14.06 3.19 15.08
CA SER A 95 13.67 1.94 14.44
C SER A 95 12.15 1.79 14.47
N VAL A 96 11.57 1.21 13.40
CA VAL A 96 10.14 0.91 13.35
C VAL A 96 9.85 -0.27 14.27
N SER A 97 9.03 -0.06 15.30
CA SER A 97 8.63 -1.08 16.28
C SER A 97 7.38 -1.84 15.83
N LYS A 98 6.38 -1.11 15.34
CA LYS A 98 5.11 -1.66 14.87
C LYS A 98 4.63 -0.97 13.61
N ARG A 99 3.80 -1.66 12.85
CA ARG A 99 3.08 -1.09 11.71
C ARG A 99 1.61 -1.44 11.84
N SER A 100 0.75 -0.45 11.61
CA SER A 100 -0.69 -0.62 11.57
C SER A 100 -1.26 -0.06 10.28
N VAL A 101 -2.38 -0.61 9.88
CA VAL A 101 -3.17 -0.17 8.72
C VAL A 101 -4.61 -0.04 9.18
N SER A 102 -5.19 1.12 9.06
CA SER A 102 -6.60 1.35 9.24
C SER A 102 -7.27 1.69 7.91
N ILE A 103 -8.49 1.24 7.74
CA ILE A 103 -9.31 1.50 6.56
C ILE A 103 -10.66 1.98 7.04
N SER A 104 -11.09 3.14 6.56
CA SER A 104 -12.43 3.67 6.79
C SER A 104 -13.14 3.80 5.45
N THR A 105 -14.40 3.38 5.42
CA THR A 105 -15.22 3.41 4.20
C THR A 105 -16.61 3.96 4.51
N ASP A 106 -17.11 4.82 3.64
CA ASP A 106 -18.49 5.26 3.62
C ASP A 106 -19.19 4.67 2.39
N CYS A 107 -20.31 4.04 2.59
CA CYS A 107 -21.00 3.28 1.55
C CYS A 107 -22.51 3.53 1.62
N LEU A 108 -23.20 3.35 0.51
CA LEU A 108 -24.65 3.27 0.47
C LEU A 108 -25.11 1.88 0.88
N VAL A 109 -26.23 1.81 1.62
CA VAL A 109 -26.86 0.53 1.97
C VAL A 109 -27.54 -0.02 0.72
N CYS A 110 -27.04 -1.12 0.21
CA CYS A 110 -27.57 -1.77 -0.98
C CYS A 110 -27.94 -3.22 -0.67
N LYS A 111 -28.97 -3.72 -1.30
CA LYS A 111 -29.41 -5.13 -1.23
C LYS A 111 -28.89 -5.95 -2.43
N ASP A 112 -27.79 -5.51 -3.06
CA ASP A 112 -27.20 -6.22 -4.19
C ASP A 112 -26.43 -7.45 -3.70
N GLU A 113 -26.78 -8.63 -4.20
CA GLU A 113 -26.10 -9.90 -3.88
C GLU A 113 -24.65 -9.96 -4.35
N LYS A 114 -24.24 -9.09 -5.28
CA LYS A 114 -22.88 -9.05 -5.83
C LYS A 114 -21.88 -8.33 -4.92
N GLY A 115 -22.37 -7.42 -4.07
CA GLY A 115 -21.57 -6.67 -3.10
C GLY A 115 -21.64 -7.27 -1.70
N ALA A 116 -20.71 -6.90 -0.83
CA ALA A 116 -20.84 -7.13 0.60
C ALA A 116 -21.90 -6.19 1.17
N THR A 117 -22.88 -6.73 1.85
CA THR A 117 -23.98 -5.96 2.43
C THR A 117 -23.66 -5.51 3.84
N TYR A 118 -24.43 -4.52 4.34
CA TYR A 118 -24.33 -4.08 5.73
C TYR A 118 -24.54 -5.23 6.72
N ASP A 119 -25.51 -6.12 6.44
CA ASP A 119 -25.84 -7.24 7.32
C ASP A 119 -24.69 -8.27 7.40
N GLU A 120 -23.96 -8.50 6.30
CA GLU A 120 -22.75 -9.36 6.30
C GLU A 120 -21.62 -8.74 7.13
N LEU A 121 -21.48 -7.41 7.14
CA LEU A 121 -20.51 -6.72 7.98
C LEU A 121 -20.91 -6.77 9.45
N LEU A 122 -22.19 -6.64 9.76
CA LEU A 122 -22.70 -6.75 11.12
C LEU A 122 -22.48 -8.16 11.69
N GLU A 123 -22.80 -9.20 10.91
CA GLU A 123 -22.54 -10.59 11.29
C GLU A 123 -21.03 -10.85 11.51
N ALA A 124 -20.19 -10.30 10.64
CA ALA A 124 -18.74 -10.42 10.81
C ALA A 124 -18.23 -9.69 12.05
N MET A 125 -18.80 -8.54 12.39
CA MET A 125 -18.48 -7.79 13.59
C MET A 125 -18.94 -8.55 14.85
N ASP A 126 -20.16 -9.08 14.84
CA ASP A 126 -20.71 -9.83 15.98
C ASP A 126 -19.96 -11.13 16.24
N SER A 127 -19.43 -11.77 15.20
CA SER A 127 -18.60 -12.96 15.36
C SER A 127 -17.27 -12.67 16.04
N GLY A 128 -16.80 -11.42 15.98
CA GLY A 128 -15.48 -11.03 16.51
C GLY A 128 -14.29 -11.62 15.75
N GLU A 129 -14.54 -12.37 14.69
CA GLU A 129 -13.47 -13.00 13.92
C GLU A 129 -12.83 -12.03 12.91
N PRO A 130 -11.50 -12.09 12.74
CA PRO A 130 -10.84 -11.29 11.74
C PRO A 130 -11.31 -11.61 10.33
N VAL A 131 -11.68 -10.61 9.57
CA VAL A 131 -12.11 -10.73 8.18
C VAL A 131 -10.97 -10.45 7.21
N LYS A 132 -10.95 -11.16 6.10
CA LYS A 132 -9.96 -10.91 5.05
C LYS A 132 -10.40 -9.73 4.20
N LEU A 133 -9.64 -8.64 4.26
CA LEU A 133 -9.80 -7.52 3.34
C LEU A 133 -8.72 -7.54 2.26
N LYS A 134 -9.14 -7.17 1.07
CA LYS A 134 -8.27 -6.92 -0.08
C LYS A 134 -8.64 -5.56 -0.64
N TYR A 135 -7.66 -4.74 -0.92
CA TYR A 135 -7.88 -3.45 -1.54
C TYR A 135 -6.89 -3.19 -2.67
N ALA A 136 -7.41 -2.61 -3.73
CA ALA A 136 -6.66 -2.39 -4.96
C ALA A 136 -7.29 -1.26 -5.77
N TYR A 137 -6.49 -0.63 -6.62
CA TYR A 137 -7.00 0.22 -7.68
C TYR A 137 -7.59 -0.64 -8.79
N ALA A 138 -8.78 -0.29 -9.28
CA ALA A 138 -9.38 -0.91 -10.45
C ALA A 138 -8.75 -0.31 -11.72
N GLY A 139 -8.48 -1.13 -12.72
CA GLY A 139 -7.97 -0.71 -14.02
C GLY A 139 -6.92 -1.68 -14.57
N GLU A 140 -6.56 -1.53 -15.85
CA GLU A 140 -5.61 -2.40 -16.55
C GLU A 140 -4.20 -2.36 -15.95
N GLU A 141 -3.86 -1.28 -15.23
CA GLU A 141 -2.56 -1.09 -14.57
C GLU A 141 -2.52 -1.63 -13.13
N ALA A 142 -3.62 -2.17 -12.61
CA ALA A 142 -3.71 -2.68 -11.25
C ALA A 142 -2.93 -3.98 -11.06
N LYS A 143 -1.61 -3.91 -11.24
CA LYS A 143 -0.70 -5.06 -11.09
C LYS A 143 -0.48 -5.47 -9.64
N LYS A 144 -0.88 -4.65 -8.70
CA LYS A 144 -0.63 -4.87 -7.26
C LYS A 144 -1.89 -4.66 -6.45
N TYR A 145 -2.08 -5.51 -5.45
CA TYR A 145 -3.13 -5.37 -4.44
C TYR A 145 -2.57 -5.65 -3.06
N ARG A 146 -3.18 -5.08 -2.06
CA ARG A 146 -2.85 -5.37 -0.66
C ARG A 146 -3.91 -6.25 -0.04
N VAL A 147 -3.50 -7.17 0.81
CA VAL A 147 -4.37 -8.13 1.48
C VAL A 147 -3.90 -8.38 2.90
N GLY A 148 -4.83 -8.43 3.84
CA GLY A 148 -4.58 -8.72 5.25
C GLY A 148 -5.82 -9.24 5.95
N LEU A 149 -5.66 -9.55 7.22
CA LEU A 149 -6.75 -9.82 8.14
C LEU A 149 -7.01 -8.54 8.92
N PHE A 150 -8.27 -8.19 9.06
CA PHE A 150 -8.74 -6.98 9.73
C PHE A 150 -9.87 -7.31 10.69
N VAL A 151 -9.96 -6.56 11.76
CA VAL A 151 -11.08 -6.56 12.69
C VAL A 151 -11.94 -5.34 12.38
N ILE A 152 -13.25 -5.49 12.41
CA ILE A 152 -14.18 -4.38 12.29
C ILE A 152 -14.24 -3.69 13.64
N THR A 153 -13.80 -2.42 13.69
CA THR A 153 -13.74 -1.66 14.93
C THR A 153 -14.92 -0.74 15.14
N SER A 154 -15.56 -0.35 14.04
CA SER A 154 -16.76 0.49 14.08
C SER A 154 -17.63 0.19 12.87
N LEU A 155 -18.94 0.14 13.10
CA LEU A 155 -19.96 0.03 12.07
C LEU A 155 -21.12 0.94 12.45
N GLN A 156 -21.37 1.95 11.64
CA GLN A 156 -22.46 2.92 11.87
C GLN A 156 -23.38 2.92 10.66
N ARG A 157 -24.65 3.02 10.92
CA ARG A 157 -25.68 3.14 9.88
C ARG A 157 -26.50 4.40 10.11
N ASN A 158 -26.84 5.09 9.04
CA ASN A 158 -27.67 6.27 9.04
C ASN A 158 -28.80 6.07 8.01
N ASP A 159 -30.06 6.13 8.49
CA ASP A 159 -31.27 5.94 7.69
C ASP A 159 -32.09 7.23 7.72
N PRO A 160 -31.77 8.25 6.91
CA PRO A 160 -32.56 9.46 6.81
C PRO A 160 -33.92 9.16 6.15
N ALA A 161 -34.95 9.94 6.51
CA ALA A 161 -36.31 9.71 5.97
C ALA A 161 -36.45 10.13 4.49
N ASP A 162 -35.64 11.10 4.08
CA ASP A 162 -35.74 11.75 2.76
C ASP A 162 -34.58 11.43 1.80
N ASP A 163 -33.70 10.52 2.17
CA ASP A 163 -32.49 10.20 1.38
C ASP A 163 -32.11 8.72 1.51
N ASP A 164 -31.15 8.28 0.70
CA ASP A 164 -30.66 6.93 0.72
C ASP A 164 -29.94 6.60 2.03
N SER A 165 -30.14 5.39 2.52
CA SER A 165 -29.48 4.89 3.71
C SER A 165 -27.97 4.71 3.45
N THR A 166 -27.15 5.18 4.38
CA THR A 166 -25.70 5.08 4.32
C THR A 166 -25.15 4.28 5.49
N TYR A 167 -23.95 3.75 5.33
CA TYR A 167 -23.19 3.19 6.45
C TYR A 167 -21.72 3.53 6.36
N SER A 168 -21.08 3.65 7.52
CA SER A 168 -19.64 3.82 7.65
C SER A 168 -19.07 2.62 8.39
N ALA A 169 -17.96 2.08 7.89
CA ALA A 169 -17.26 0.97 8.50
C ALA A 169 -15.77 1.28 8.67
N SER A 170 -15.24 0.99 9.85
CA SER A 170 -13.82 1.12 10.15
C SER A 170 -13.19 -0.24 10.45
N PHE A 171 -12.01 -0.44 9.91
CA PHE A 171 -11.27 -1.69 10.00
C PHE A 171 -9.85 -1.43 10.47
N GLU A 172 -9.35 -2.26 11.35
CA GLU A 172 -7.94 -2.25 11.76
C GLU A 172 -7.30 -3.61 11.49
N ASN A 173 -6.06 -3.59 11.03
CA ASN A 173 -5.37 -4.83 10.72
C ASN A 173 -5.03 -5.63 11.97
N THR A 174 -5.21 -6.95 11.90
CA THR A 174 -4.63 -7.89 12.83
C THR A 174 -3.57 -8.73 12.10
N GLY A 175 -2.32 -8.52 12.45
CA GLY A 175 -1.19 -9.15 11.78
C GLY A 175 -0.70 -8.40 10.53
N ARG A 176 0.08 -9.09 9.72
CA ARG A 176 0.80 -8.48 8.60
C ARG A 176 -0.07 -8.27 7.37
N VAL A 177 -0.14 -7.05 6.87
CA VAL A 177 -0.67 -6.73 5.53
C VAL A 177 0.40 -6.98 4.47
N ARG A 178 0.04 -7.72 3.42
CA ARG A 178 0.96 -8.12 2.34
C ARG A 178 0.55 -7.47 1.03
N THR A 179 1.52 -6.97 0.29
CA THR A 179 1.34 -6.57 -1.10
C THR A 179 1.58 -7.78 -2.00
N LYS A 180 0.64 -8.04 -2.90
CA LYS A 180 0.74 -9.10 -3.91
C LYS A 180 0.65 -8.49 -5.30
N THR A 181 1.32 -9.12 -6.26
CA THR A 181 1.22 -8.78 -7.67
C THR A 181 0.23 -9.75 -8.33
N VAL A 182 -0.60 -9.23 -9.22
CA VAL A 182 -1.46 -10.06 -10.06
C VAL A 182 -0.54 -10.72 -11.10
N SER A 183 -0.35 -12.03 -11.01
CA SER A 183 0.27 -12.79 -12.09
C SER A 183 -0.78 -12.95 -13.18
N ASN A 184 -0.55 -12.37 -14.35
CA ASN A 184 -1.35 -12.74 -15.52
C ASN A 184 -1.01 -14.20 -15.83
N VAL A 185 -2.00 -15.08 -15.65
CA VAL A 185 -1.98 -16.46 -16.14
C VAL A 185 -2.35 -16.42 -17.61
#